data_7d7d6d98d530c668158bfba3ee65ca8b
#
_entry.id   7d7d6d98d530c668158bfba3ee65ca8b
#
_cell.length_a   1.000
_cell.length_b   1.000
_cell.length_c   1.000
_cell.angle_alpha   90.00
_cell.angle_beta   90.00
_cell.angle_gamma   90.00
#
_symmetry.space_group_name_H-M   'P 1'
#
loop_
_entity.id
_entity.type
_entity.pdbx_description
1 polymer ?
#
loop_
_entity_poly.entity_id
_entity_poly.type
_entity_poly.pdbx_seq_one_letter_code
_entity_poly.pdbx_strand_id
1 'polypeptide(L)'
;MKKPEKIVAVATNVGGTTIGRPYASGTFSVSDKGTVAYTQTRPEYPSDLAIANRGKPARRITRLNDDLFSQRQLGHTESIRYKSSFDGREIQGWVVTPPGFDAQGRTKTSKRYPVMLEIHGGPFANYGERFSFEVQLYAAAGYIVLYTNPRGSTGYGRKFADLIDHNYPCEGDFQDMMSGLDVLIERGWADPKQQYITGGSGGGILTAWVVGKTGRFRAAVAQKPVINWHSFIGVTDAYPGIARYWFHHMPWEEPQRYLARSPISLVGKVTTPTMLLTGEDDHRTPISEAEQFYQALKLRGVDTMMVRVPGASHGIVARPSRLMVKVAHVLKWFEVHR
;
A
#
# COMPACT_ATOMS: atom_id res chain seq x y z
N MET A 1 35.06 -21.86 -4.37
CA MET A 1 34.30 -20.65 -4.72
C MET A 1 35.23 -19.45 -4.55
N LYS A 2 35.40 -18.63 -5.58
CA LYS A 2 36.11 -17.34 -5.43
C LYS A 2 35.33 -16.48 -4.44
N LYS A 3 36.03 -15.79 -3.50
CA LYS A 3 35.40 -14.78 -2.63
C LYS A 3 34.66 -13.79 -3.53
N PRO A 4 33.41 -13.40 -3.16
CA PRO A 4 32.69 -12.42 -3.97
C PRO A 4 33.52 -11.13 -4.04
N GLU A 5 33.72 -10.62 -5.25
CA GLU A 5 34.34 -9.31 -5.45
C GLU A 5 33.49 -8.26 -4.69
N LYS A 6 34.14 -7.20 -4.25
CA LYS A 6 33.50 -6.12 -3.47
C LYS A 6 32.31 -5.55 -4.26
N ILE A 7 31.08 -5.75 -3.75
CA ILE A 7 29.88 -5.16 -4.31
C ILE A 7 29.91 -3.66 -4.03
N VAL A 8 29.76 -2.84 -5.06
CA VAL A 8 29.75 -1.38 -4.97
C VAL A 8 28.44 -0.86 -5.55
N ALA A 9 27.75 0.00 -4.80
CA ALA A 9 26.57 0.69 -5.30
C ALA A 9 26.98 1.67 -6.41
N VAL A 10 26.32 1.57 -7.56
CA VAL A 10 26.57 2.44 -8.73
C VAL A 10 25.50 3.53 -8.83
N ALA A 11 24.28 3.23 -8.47
CA ALA A 11 23.17 4.16 -8.50
C ALA A 11 22.18 3.90 -7.35
N THR A 12 21.46 4.95 -6.99
CA THR A 12 20.34 4.91 -6.04
C THR A 12 19.06 5.43 -6.72
N ASN A 13 17.91 5.31 -6.06
CA ASN A 13 16.62 5.79 -6.56
C ASN A 13 16.21 5.16 -7.91
N VAL A 14 16.61 3.91 -8.14
CA VAL A 14 16.10 3.12 -9.25
C VAL A 14 14.60 2.95 -9.04
N GLY A 15 13.79 3.48 -9.95
CA GLY A 15 12.35 3.58 -9.79
C GLY A 15 11.59 2.95 -10.95
N GLY A 16 10.45 2.36 -10.63
CA GLY A 16 9.55 1.79 -11.63
C GLY A 16 8.72 2.83 -12.37
N THR A 17 8.07 2.37 -13.40
CA THR A 17 7.14 3.16 -14.22
C THR A 17 5.71 3.15 -13.68
N THR A 18 5.46 2.51 -12.54
CA THR A 18 4.14 2.54 -11.90
C THR A 18 3.90 3.91 -11.27
N ILE A 19 2.90 4.60 -11.77
CA ILE A 19 2.57 5.97 -11.35
C ILE A 19 1.53 6.04 -10.22
N GLY A 20 0.78 4.96 -10.00
CA GLY A 20 -0.25 4.92 -8.96
C GLY A 20 0.38 4.92 -7.57
N ARG A 21 0.95 3.81 -7.16
CA ARG A 21 1.51 3.55 -5.83
C ARG A 21 3.03 3.50 -5.83
N PRO A 22 3.70 3.81 -4.69
CA PRO A 22 5.15 3.95 -4.63
C PRO A 22 5.90 2.60 -4.49
N TYR A 23 5.52 1.58 -5.28
CA TYR A 23 6.20 0.29 -5.28
C TYR A 23 7.67 0.43 -5.67
N ALA A 24 8.54 -0.24 -4.93
CA ALA A 24 9.95 -0.34 -5.28
C ALA A 24 10.11 -1.29 -6.48
N SER A 25 10.48 -0.73 -7.60
CA SER A 25 10.78 -1.44 -8.85
C SER A 25 11.63 -0.53 -9.72
N GLY A 26 12.12 -1.01 -10.84
CA GLY A 26 12.85 -0.21 -11.80
C GLY A 26 13.53 -1.08 -12.84
N THR A 27 13.93 -0.45 -13.94
CA THR A 27 14.64 -1.10 -15.03
C THR A 27 16.02 -0.46 -15.23
N PHE A 28 16.97 -1.25 -15.68
CA PHE A 28 18.29 -0.77 -16.03
C PHE A 28 18.88 -1.59 -17.16
N SER A 29 19.83 -1.00 -17.86
CA SER A 29 20.74 -1.69 -18.78
C SER A 29 22.17 -1.23 -18.54
N VAL A 30 23.12 -2.08 -18.93
CA VAL A 30 24.56 -1.82 -18.73
C VAL A 30 25.27 -1.95 -20.07
N SER A 31 26.07 -0.95 -20.42
CA SER A 31 26.93 -0.98 -21.61
C SER A 31 28.22 -1.80 -21.34
N ASP A 32 28.93 -2.20 -22.40
CA ASP A 32 30.20 -2.91 -22.30
C ASP A 32 31.27 -2.13 -21.51
N LYS A 33 31.16 -0.79 -21.46
CA LYS A 33 32.05 0.08 -20.70
C LYS A 33 31.60 0.31 -19.25
N GLY A 34 30.54 -0.39 -18.79
CA GLY A 34 30.04 -0.31 -17.41
C GLY A 34 29.19 0.94 -17.13
N THR A 35 28.77 1.69 -18.15
CA THR A 35 27.79 2.76 -17.97
C THR A 35 26.40 2.12 -17.77
N VAL A 36 25.71 2.53 -16.71
CA VAL A 36 24.36 2.07 -16.38
C VAL A 36 23.36 3.14 -16.79
N ALA A 37 22.40 2.78 -17.65
CA ALA A 37 21.21 3.56 -17.91
C ALA A 37 20.04 2.96 -17.10
N TYR A 38 19.26 3.77 -16.39
CA TYR A 38 18.20 3.27 -15.52
C TYR A 38 17.05 4.25 -15.35
N THR A 39 15.89 3.76 -15.00
CA THR A 39 14.77 4.58 -14.58
C THR A 39 15.02 5.11 -13.18
N GLN A 40 14.94 6.42 -13.00
CA GLN A 40 15.11 7.11 -11.73
C GLN A 40 13.81 7.80 -11.33
N THR A 41 13.39 7.63 -10.09
CA THR A 41 12.25 8.35 -9.51
C THR A 41 12.60 8.88 -8.12
N ARG A 42 11.96 9.95 -7.72
CA ARG A 42 11.98 10.50 -6.36
C ARG A 42 10.58 10.91 -5.96
N PRO A 43 10.31 11.23 -4.70
CA PRO A 43 8.99 11.71 -4.28
C PRO A 43 8.48 12.92 -5.06
N GLU A 44 9.41 13.76 -5.56
CA GLU A 44 9.11 15.01 -6.24
C GLU A 44 8.85 14.86 -7.74
N TYR A 45 9.19 13.72 -8.33
CA TYR A 45 8.97 13.48 -9.77
C TYR A 45 8.84 12.01 -10.12
N PRO A 46 7.97 11.65 -11.10
CA PRO A 46 7.87 10.29 -11.61
C PRO A 46 9.14 9.88 -12.38
N SER A 47 9.16 8.64 -12.87
CA SER A 47 10.34 8.09 -13.50
C SER A 47 10.84 8.88 -14.69
N ASP A 48 12.11 9.22 -14.62
CA ASP A 48 12.93 9.75 -15.71
C ASP A 48 14.08 8.80 -16.05
N LEU A 49 14.74 9.02 -17.16
CA LEU A 49 15.95 8.31 -17.51
C LEU A 49 17.17 8.96 -16.84
N ALA A 50 18.02 8.13 -16.23
CA ALA A 50 19.28 8.55 -15.65
C ALA A 50 20.43 7.64 -16.10
N ILE A 51 21.64 8.16 -16.02
CA ILE A 51 22.87 7.41 -16.25
C ILE A 51 23.77 7.47 -15.02
N ALA A 52 24.45 6.37 -14.76
CA ALA A 52 25.45 6.25 -13.71
C ALA A 52 26.71 5.55 -14.20
N ASN A 53 27.85 5.95 -13.65
CA ASN A 53 29.12 5.29 -13.84
C ASN A 53 29.77 5.05 -12.49
N ARG A 54 30.56 4.01 -12.36
CA ARG A 54 31.27 3.71 -11.12
C ARG A 54 32.12 4.91 -10.69
N GLY A 55 31.96 5.32 -9.44
CA GLY A 55 32.72 6.42 -8.84
C GLY A 55 32.32 7.83 -9.30
N LYS A 56 31.25 7.96 -10.05
CA LYS A 56 30.70 9.28 -10.47
C LYS A 56 29.27 9.44 -9.98
N PRO A 57 28.81 10.68 -9.67
CA PRO A 57 27.41 10.93 -9.37
C PRO A 57 26.52 10.53 -10.53
N ALA A 58 25.37 9.94 -10.21
CA ALA A 58 24.35 9.66 -11.20
C ALA A 58 23.75 10.96 -11.75
N ARG A 59 23.41 10.98 -13.03
CA ARG A 59 22.87 12.16 -13.71
C ARG A 59 21.52 11.81 -14.36
N ARG A 60 20.46 12.52 -13.95
CA ARG A 60 19.15 12.52 -14.61
C ARG A 60 19.31 13.15 -16.00
N ILE A 61 18.88 12.50 -17.06
CA ILE A 61 19.06 12.94 -18.45
C ILE A 61 17.76 13.32 -19.15
N THR A 62 16.61 12.89 -18.65
CA THR A 62 15.30 13.38 -19.09
C THR A 62 14.62 14.17 -17.98
N ARG A 63 13.65 15.00 -18.35
CA ARG A 63 12.85 15.85 -17.46
C ARG A 63 11.42 15.91 -18.01
N LEU A 64 10.79 14.75 -18.14
CA LEU A 64 9.55 14.56 -18.89
C LEU A 64 8.34 15.30 -18.31
N ASN A 65 8.39 15.64 -17.03
CA ASN A 65 7.26 16.25 -16.33
C ASN A 65 7.64 17.53 -15.55
N ASP A 66 8.82 18.10 -15.79
CA ASP A 66 9.28 19.29 -15.06
C ASP A 66 8.37 20.51 -15.34
N ASP A 67 7.81 20.62 -16.54
CA ASP A 67 6.84 21.66 -16.91
C ASP A 67 5.58 21.62 -16.05
N LEU A 68 5.03 20.43 -15.81
CA LEU A 68 3.87 20.22 -14.93
C LEU A 68 4.22 20.50 -13.47
N PHE A 69 5.29 19.89 -12.96
CA PHE A 69 5.59 19.92 -11.52
C PHE A 69 6.21 21.24 -11.07
N SER A 70 6.80 22.03 -11.97
CA SER A 70 7.20 23.42 -11.66
C SER A 70 6.02 24.32 -11.31
N GLN A 71 4.81 23.96 -11.72
CA GLN A 71 3.56 24.71 -11.48
C GLN A 71 2.68 24.08 -10.39
N ARG A 72 3.14 23.07 -9.69
CA ARG A 72 2.38 22.34 -8.68
C ARG A 72 3.13 22.30 -7.36
N GLN A 73 2.38 22.45 -6.29
CA GLN A 73 2.91 22.24 -4.95
C GLN A 73 2.58 20.81 -4.51
N LEU A 74 3.62 20.02 -4.32
CA LEU A 74 3.50 18.62 -3.87
C LEU A 74 3.54 18.54 -2.34
N GLY A 75 2.97 17.47 -1.80
CA GLY A 75 3.15 17.07 -0.42
C GLY A 75 4.60 16.65 -0.16
N HIS A 76 5.12 16.98 1.02
CA HIS A 76 6.47 16.58 1.43
C HIS A 76 6.48 15.13 1.93
N THR A 77 7.47 14.35 1.48
CA THR A 77 7.66 12.95 1.88
C THR A 77 8.79 12.83 2.89
N GLU A 78 8.50 12.25 4.06
CA GLU A 78 9.46 11.93 5.12
C GLU A 78 9.51 10.42 5.34
N SER A 79 10.71 9.83 5.37
CA SER A 79 10.90 8.44 5.81
C SER A 79 10.93 8.38 7.33
N ILE A 80 10.15 7.47 7.90
CA ILE A 80 10.08 7.24 9.35
C ILE A 80 10.45 5.81 9.70
N ARG A 81 10.95 5.61 10.92
CA ARG A 81 11.15 4.30 11.54
C ARG A 81 10.54 4.31 12.92
N TYR A 82 9.89 3.22 13.26
CA TYR A 82 9.20 3.07 14.54
C TYR A 82 9.19 1.62 14.99
N LYS A 83 8.88 1.40 16.25
CA LYS A 83 8.80 0.06 16.84
C LYS A 83 7.38 -0.46 16.77
N SER A 84 7.25 -1.71 16.31
CA SER A 84 5.98 -2.46 16.39
C SER A 84 5.63 -2.74 17.86
N SER A 85 4.40 -2.49 18.23
CA SER A 85 3.89 -2.83 19.57
C SER A 85 3.78 -4.34 19.80
N PHE A 86 3.82 -5.13 18.72
CA PHE A 86 3.74 -6.60 18.82
C PHE A 86 5.00 -7.24 19.41
N ASP A 87 6.17 -6.82 18.93
CA ASP A 87 7.45 -7.46 19.30
C ASP A 87 8.65 -6.50 19.37
N GLY A 88 8.42 -5.19 19.29
CA GLY A 88 9.47 -4.17 19.31
C GLY A 88 10.32 -4.10 18.04
N ARG A 89 9.94 -4.83 16.98
CA ARG A 89 10.64 -4.83 15.70
C ARG A 89 10.57 -3.45 15.05
N GLU A 90 11.67 -3.05 14.43
CA GLU A 90 11.70 -1.81 13.64
C GLU A 90 10.94 -2.00 12.34
N ILE A 91 10.00 -1.09 12.10
CA ILE A 91 9.21 -0.98 10.87
C ILE A 91 9.57 0.34 10.17
N GLN A 92 9.73 0.29 8.86
CA GLN A 92 9.91 1.48 8.04
C GLN A 92 8.60 1.90 7.40
N GLY A 93 8.35 3.20 7.37
CA GLY A 93 7.26 3.83 6.64
C GLY A 93 7.65 5.18 6.08
N TRP A 94 6.74 5.78 5.36
CA TRP A 94 6.85 7.12 4.83
C TRP A 94 5.56 7.88 5.12
N VAL A 95 5.74 9.15 5.42
CA VAL A 95 4.66 10.10 5.67
C VAL A 95 4.68 11.13 4.55
N VAL A 96 3.55 11.30 3.88
CA VAL A 96 3.38 12.41 2.93
C VAL A 96 2.38 13.39 3.54
N THR A 97 2.87 14.60 3.78
CA THR A 97 2.06 15.66 4.40
C THR A 97 1.39 16.53 3.33
N PRO A 98 0.25 17.14 3.63
CA PRO A 98 -0.39 18.10 2.73
C PRO A 98 0.55 19.25 2.33
N PRO A 99 0.39 19.83 1.13
CA PRO A 99 1.09 21.06 0.78
C PRO A 99 0.87 22.15 1.83
N GLY A 100 1.94 22.83 2.21
CA GLY A 100 1.89 23.88 3.25
C GLY A 100 1.82 23.34 4.70
N PHE A 101 1.98 22.04 4.93
CA PHE A 101 2.07 21.47 6.27
C PHE A 101 3.31 22.00 7.02
N ASP A 102 3.10 22.42 8.25
CA ASP A 102 4.18 22.90 9.12
C ASP A 102 4.57 21.85 10.15
N ALA A 103 5.57 21.05 9.83
CA ALA A 103 6.11 20.00 10.72
C ALA A 103 6.78 20.57 11.99
N GLN A 104 7.16 21.83 12.00
CA GLN A 104 7.92 22.44 13.08
C GLN A 104 7.05 23.29 14.03
N GLY A 105 5.72 23.36 13.78
CA GLY A 105 4.81 24.15 14.59
C GLY A 105 5.13 25.65 14.57
N ARG A 106 5.80 26.14 13.54
CA ARG A 106 6.16 27.58 13.38
C ARG A 106 4.93 28.45 13.20
N THR A 107 3.89 27.89 12.58
CA THR A 107 2.55 28.49 12.63
C THR A 107 1.88 28.03 13.92
N LYS A 108 1.49 28.92 14.79
CA LYS A 108 0.84 28.65 16.08
C LYS A 108 -0.50 27.91 16.00
N THR A 109 -0.71 27.11 14.94
CA THR A 109 -1.94 26.33 14.74
C THR A 109 -1.72 24.93 15.31
N SER A 110 -2.44 24.62 16.38
CA SER A 110 -2.61 23.25 16.92
C SER A 110 -3.45 22.36 15.97
N LYS A 111 -3.40 22.62 14.65
CA LYS A 111 -4.21 21.90 13.67
C LYS A 111 -3.68 20.49 13.49
N ARG A 112 -4.49 19.50 13.86
CA ARG A 112 -4.30 18.10 13.51
C ARG A 112 -4.99 17.83 12.18
N TYR A 113 -4.41 16.91 11.40
CA TYR A 113 -4.90 16.56 10.07
C TYR A 113 -5.56 15.18 10.08
N PRO A 114 -6.55 14.94 9.22
CA PRO A 114 -7.00 13.57 8.97
C PRO A 114 -5.83 12.73 8.44
N VAL A 115 -5.73 11.48 8.90
CA VAL A 115 -4.67 10.56 8.48
C VAL A 115 -5.25 9.40 7.68
N MET A 116 -4.58 9.05 6.59
CA MET A 116 -4.89 7.91 5.75
C MET A 116 -3.75 6.90 5.81
N LEU A 117 -4.06 5.67 6.19
CA LEU A 117 -3.15 4.54 6.07
C LEU A 117 -3.34 3.88 4.70
N GLU A 118 -2.29 3.89 3.87
CA GLU A 118 -2.24 3.19 2.58
C GLU A 118 -1.38 1.93 2.71
N ILE A 119 -1.96 0.77 2.41
CA ILE A 119 -1.33 -0.54 2.58
C ILE A 119 -0.96 -1.14 1.23
N HIS A 120 0.30 -1.54 1.06
CA HIS A 120 0.75 -2.18 -0.18
C HIS A 120 0.15 -3.58 -0.37
N GLY A 121 0.07 -3.98 -1.63
CA GLY A 121 -0.28 -5.36 -1.99
C GLY A 121 0.92 -6.30 -1.91
N GLY A 122 0.69 -7.54 -2.23
CA GLY A 122 1.65 -8.62 -2.14
C GLY A 122 1.04 -9.76 -1.35
N PRO A 123 1.56 -10.12 -0.18
CA PRO A 123 2.35 -9.35 0.79
C PRO A 123 3.84 -9.23 0.51
N PHE A 124 4.43 -10.15 -0.24
CA PHE A 124 5.85 -10.14 -0.61
C PHE A 124 6.15 -9.06 -1.66
N ALA A 125 6.01 -7.80 -1.25
CA ALA A 125 6.30 -6.60 -2.02
C ALA A 125 6.85 -5.53 -1.07
N ASN A 126 7.18 -4.35 -1.57
CA ASN A 126 7.53 -3.23 -0.72
C ASN A 126 7.25 -1.90 -1.41
N TYR A 127 6.91 -0.90 -0.61
CA TYR A 127 6.94 0.49 -0.98
C TYR A 127 8.34 1.08 -0.77
N GLY A 128 8.59 2.22 -1.39
CA GLY A 128 9.83 2.96 -1.23
C GLY A 128 9.60 4.46 -1.33
N GLU A 129 10.69 5.20 -1.27
CA GLU A 129 10.73 6.64 -1.46
C GLU A 129 10.60 6.96 -2.97
N ARG A 130 9.37 6.90 -3.46
CA ARG A 130 9.02 6.98 -4.88
C ARG A 130 7.88 7.96 -5.09
N PHE A 131 7.81 8.54 -6.28
CA PHE A 131 6.65 9.32 -6.68
C PHE A 131 5.40 8.41 -6.75
N SER A 132 4.29 8.94 -6.25
CA SER A 132 2.99 8.29 -6.31
C SER A 132 1.90 9.32 -6.54
N PHE A 133 1.21 9.25 -7.68
CA PHE A 133 0.07 10.12 -7.94
C PHE A 133 -1.04 9.93 -6.92
N GLU A 134 -1.35 8.70 -6.53
CA GLU A 134 -2.41 8.43 -5.55
C GLU A 134 -2.10 9.13 -4.22
N VAL A 135 -0.90 8.93 -3.70
CA VAL A 135 -0.49 9.50 -2.42
C VAL A 135 -0.45 11.02 -2.48
N GLN A 136 0.08 11.59 -3.57
CA GLN A 136 0.13 13.05 -3.75
C GLN A 136 -1.27 13.66 -3.87
N LEU A 137 -2.21 12.99 -4.54
CA LEU A 137 -3.59 13.45 -4.65
C LEU A 137 -4.31 13.38 -3.30
N TYR A 138 -4.07 12.33 -2.50
CA TYR A 138 -4.60 12.24 -1.15
C TYR A 138 -4.03 13.33 -0.23
N ALA A 139 -2.73 13.59 -0.32
CA ALA A 139 -2.09 14.68 0.42
C ALA A 139 -2.63 16.06 0.00
N ALA A 140 -2.80 16.29 -1.32
CA ALA A 140 -3.40 17.52 -1.84
C ALA A 140 -4.86 17.73 -1.39
N ALA A 141 -5.59 16.64 -1.11
CA ALA A 141 -6.93 16.69 -0.52
C ALA A 141 -6.93 16.95 1.01
N GLY A 142 -5.76 17.16 1.60
CA GLY A 142 -5.60 17.55 3.00
C GLY A 142 -5.40 16.40 3.98
N TYR A 143 -5.10 15.19 3.51
CA TYR A 143 -4.76 14.05 4.36
C TYR A 143 -3.25 13.96 4.59
N ILE A 144 -2.84 13.64 5.81
CA ILE A 144 -1.53 13.02 6.02
C ILE A 144 -1.64 11.57 5.55
N VAL A 145 -0.77 11.16 4.65
CA VAL A 145 -0.77 9.77 4.14
C VAL A 145 0.41 9.02 4.73
N LEU A 146 0.11 7.97 5.47
CA LEU A 146 1.09 7.01 5.98
C LEU A 146 1.07 5.78 5.09
N TYR A 147 2.22 5.36 4.59
CA TYR A 147 2.40 4.04 4.00
C TYR A 147 3.64 3.37 4.58
N THR A 148 3.53 2.06 4.82
CA THR A 148 4.53 1.31 5.59
C THR A 148 4.92 0.03 4.88
N ASN A 149 6.06 -0.52 5.30
CA ASN A 149 6.47 -1.88 4.96
C ASN A 149 6.38 -2.74 6.22
N PRO A 150 5.20 -3.32 6.52
CA PRO A 150 5.02 -4.22 7.64
C PRO A 150 5.82 -5.51 7.43
N ARG A 151 5.89 -6.36 8.46
CA ARG A 151 6.48 -7.70 8.34
C ARG A 151 5.97 -8.43 7.10
N GLY A 152 6.82 -9.23 6.46
CA GLY A 152 6.52 -9.85 5.18
C GLY A 152 6.99 -9.04 3.97
N SER A 153 7.24 -7.73 4.12
CA SER A 153 7.72 -6.90 3.03
C SER A 153 9.10 -7.34 2.55
N THR A 154 9.34 -7.21 1.24
CA THR A 154 10.65 -7.45 0.63
C THR A 154 11.62 -6.28 0.86
N GLY A 155 12.92 -6.49 0.59
CA GLY A 155 13.94 -5.45 0.76
C GLY A 155 14.61 -5.40 2.14
N TYR A 156 14.12 -6.15 3.12
CA TYR A 156 14.65 -6.21 4.50
C TYR A 156 15.32 -7.55 4.83
N GLY A 157 15.56 -8.35 3.82
CA GLY A 157 16.15 -9.68 3.95
C GLY A 157 15.11 -10.78 4.20
N ARG A 158 15.54 -12.03 3.96
CA ARG A 158 14.66 -13.21 4.02
C ARG A 158 13.97 -13.36 5.38
N LYS A 159 14.71 -13.19 6.48
CA LYS A 159 14.16 -13.32 7.83
C LYS A 159 12.97 -12.40 8.10
N PHE A 160 12.95 -11.21 7.49
CA PHE A 160 11.84 -10.28 7.64
C PHE A 160 10.65 -10.67 6.75
N ALA A 161 10.92 -11.12 5.53
CA ALA A 161 9.89 -11.61 4.61
C ALA A 161 9.20 -12.88 5.17
N ASP A 162 9.96 -13.82 5.69
CA ASP A 162 9.46 -15.10 6.21
C ASP A 162 8.63 -14.95 7.52
N LEU A 163 8.53 -13.76 8.13
CA LEU A 163 7.72 -13.54 9.33
C LEU A 163 6.21 -13.79 9.14
N ILE A 164 5.76 -13.78 7.90
CA ILE A 164 4.35 -14.04 7.54
C ILE A 164 4.18 -15.38 6.83
N ASP A 165 5.24 -16.19 6.74
CA ASP A 165 5.18 -17.50 6.12
C ASP A 165 4.13 -18.37 6.81
N HIS A 166 3.16 -18.86 6.03
CA HIS A 166 1.98 -19.58 6.52
C HIS A 166 1.18 -18.87 7.65
N ASN A 167 1.34 -17.55 7.79
CA ASN A 167 0.73 -16.76 8.87
C ASN A 167 0.28 -15.36 8.42
N TYR A 168 -0.40 -15.26 7.27
CA TYR A 168 -0.91 -13.99 6.73
C TYR A 168 -2.43 -14.08 6.43
N PRO A 169 -3.25 -13.08 6.83
CA PRO A 169 -2.91 -11.98 7.75
C PRO A 169 -2.74 -12.48 9.19
N CYS A 170 -2.05 -11.70 10.03
CA CYS A 170 -1.79 -12.06 11.42
C CYS A 170 -1.86 -10.84 12.37
N GLU A 171 -1.70 -11.08 13.68
CA GLU A 171 -1.66 -9.99 14.66
C GLU A 171 -0.44 -9.10 14.48
N GLY A 172 0.69 -9.68 14.08
CA GLY A 172 1.92 -8.92 13.92
C GLY A 172 1.85 -7.86 12.83
N ASP A 173 1.31 -8.18 11.64
CA ASP A 173 1.14 -7.20 10.57
C ASP A 173 0.09 -6.13 10.93
N PHE A 174 -0.97 -6.50 11.65
CA PHE A 174 -1.92 -5.54 12.18
C PHE A 174 -1.24 -4.53 13.13
N GLN A 175 -0.45 -4.99 14.10
CA GLN A 175 0.21 -4.10 15.07
C GLN A 175 1.32 -3.27 14.43
N ASP A 176 2.02 -3.78 13.42
CA ASP A 176 3.01 -3.01 12.65
C ASP A 176 2.37 -1.75 12.05
N MET A 177 1.18 -1.88 11.49
CA MET A 177 0.45 -0.75 10.88
C MET A 177 -0.14 0.19 11.93
N MET A 178 -0.74 -0.33 12.99
CA MET A 178 -1.34 0.49 14.05
C MET A 178 -0.30 1.34 14.76
N SER A 179 0.87 0.78 15.06
CA SER A 179 1.99 1.50 15.68
C SER A 179 2.47 2.68 14.83
N GLY A 180 2.44 2.56 13.50
CA GLY A 180 2.78 3.67 12.60
C GLY A 180 1.79 4.84 12.69
N LEU A 181 0.51 4.55 12.83
CA LEU A 181 -0.52 5.58 13.05
C LEU A 181 -0.35 6.26 14.42
N ASP A 182 -0.05 5.47 15.45
CA ASP A 182 0.11 5.97 16.81
C ASP A 182 1.27 6.98 16.90
N VAL A 183 2.39 6.72 16.22
CA VAL A 183 3.51 7.67 16.10
C VAL A 183 3.08 9.03 15.54
N LEU A 184 2.20 9.06 14.54
CA LEU A 184 1.74 10.33 13.97
C LEU A 184 0.76 11.07 14.89
N ILE A 185 -0.02 10.34 15.66
CA ILE A 185 -0.91 10.90 16.69
C ILE A 185 -0.07 11.47 17.84
N GLU A 186 0.94 10.75 18.31
CA GLU A 186 1.87 11.18 19.37
C GLU A 186 2.68 12.41 18.95
N ARG A 187 3.09 12.51 17.67
CA ARG A 187 3.70 13.73 17.12
C ARG A 187 2.75 14.94 17.08
N GLY A 188 1.45 14.74 17.35
CA GLY A 188 0.44 15.79 17.25
C GLY A 188 0.06 16.15 15.80
N TRP A 189 0.48 15.38 14.81
CA TRP A 189 0.21 15.65 13.40
C TRP A 189 -1.16 15.12 12.97
N ALA A 190 -1.50 13.90 13.40
CA ALA A 190 -2.74 13.23 13.04
C ALA A 190 -3.85 13.44 14.09
N ASP A 191 -5.08 13.62 13.61
CA ASP A 191 -6.26 13.61 14.46
C ASP A 191 -6.67 12.17 14.77
N PRO A 192 -6.66 11.74 16.05
CA PRO A 192 -7.05 10.39 16.44
C PRO A 192 -8.51 10.04 16.12
N LYS A 193 -9.35 11.04 15.87
CA LYS A 193 -10.76 10.85 15.50
C LYS A 193 -10.99 10.82 14.00
N GLN A 194 -9.99 11.14 13.18
CA GLN A 194 -10.09 11.20 11.72
C GLN A 194 -9.05 10.31 11.05
N GLN A 195 -9.21 9.01 11.25
CA GLN A 195 -8.36 7.98 10.68
C GLN A 195 -9.09 7.22 9.59
N TYR A 196 -8.42 7.01 8.47
CA TYR A 196 -8.94 6.34 7.27
C TYR A 196 -7.96 5.26 6.83
N ILE A 197 -8.46 4.20 6.19
CA ILE A 197 -7.63 3.08 5.78
C ILE A 197 -7.98 2.63 4.36
N THR A 198 -6.97 2.38 3.56
CA THR A 198 -7.13 1.81 2.23
C THR A 198 -5.93 0.95 1.85
N GLY A 199 -6.13 0.05 0.92
CA GLY A 199 -5.08 -0.78 0.36
C GLY A 199 -5.62 -1.66 -0.76
N GLY A 200 -4.75 -2.21 -1.58
CA GLY A 200 -5.18 -3.07 -2.69
C GLY A 200 -4.50 -4.42 -2.71
N SER A 201 -5.22 -5.47 -3.17
CA SER A 201 -4.71 -6.84 -3.19
C SER A 201 -4.37 -7.30 -1.77
N GLY A 202 -3.14 -7.69 -1.45
CA GLY A 202 -2.72 -7.92 -0.08
C GLY A 202 -3.10 -6.78 0.88
N GLY A 203 -2.93 -5.51 0.46
CA GLY A 203 -3.40 -4.36 1.23
C GLY A 203 -4.93 -4.29 1.37
N GLY A 204 -5.68 -4.80 0.39
CA GLY A 204 -7.13 -4.93 0.46
C GLY A 204 -7.58 -6.00 1.48
N ILE A 205 -6.84 -7.12 1.54
CA ILE A 205 -7.01 -8.16 2.57
C ILE A 205 -6.83 -7.53 3.96
N LEU A 206 -5.70 -6.85 4.16
CA LEU A 206 -5.39 -6.21 5.44
C LEU A 206 -6.38 -5.11 5.79
N THR A 207 -6.87 -4.33 4.83
CA THR A 207 -7.92 -3.33 5.06
C THR A 207 -9.18 -4.00 5.61
N ALA A 208 -9.68 -5.05 4.94
CA ALA A 208 -10.86 -5.79 5.38
C ALA A 208 -10.65 -6.53 6.71
N TRP A 209 -9.44 -7.05 6.95
CA TRP A 209 -9.04 -7.69 8.19
C TRP A 209 -9.03 -6.69 9.36
N VAL A 210 -8.41 -5.54 9.15
CA VAL A 210 -8.25 -4.48 10.16
C VAL A 210 -9.60 -3.94 10.63
N VAL A 211 -10.55 -3.66 9.72
CA VAL A 211 -11.87 -3.16 10.13
C VAL A 211 -12.70 -4.18 10.92
N GLY A 212 -12.37 -5.45 10.79
CA GLY A 212 -12.93 -6.52 11.64
C GLY A 212 -12.24 -6.67 13.01
N LYS A 213 -11.09 -6.02 13.20
CA LYS A 213 -10.29 -6.04 14.42
C LYS A 213 -10.46 -4.80 15.28
N THR A 214 -10.74 -3.65 14.69
CA THR A 214 -10.81 -2.37 15.40
C THR A 214 -11.82 -1.42 14.77
N GLY A 215 -12.50 -0.63 15.59
CA GLY A 215 -13.39 0.45 15.18
C GLY A 215 -12.72 1.83 15.10
N ARG A 216 -11.37 1.91 15.07
CA ARG A 216 -10.67 3.22 15.13
C ARG A 216 -10.81 4.06 13.84
N PHE A 217 -11.20 3.46 12.72
CA PHE A 217 -11.30 4.13 11.43
C PHE A 217 -12.69 4.70 11.17
N ARG A 218 -12.74 5.94 10.67
CA ARG A 218 -13.96 6.60 10.22
C ARG A 218 -14.57 5.94 9.00
N ALA A 219 -13.71 5.55 8.06
CA ALA A 219 -14.10 4.78 6.88
C ALA A 219 -12.91 3.99 6.31
N ALA A 220 -13.23 2.98 5.50
CA ALA A 220 -12.28 2.11 4.85
C ALA A 220 -12.59 1.93 3.36
N VAL A 221 -11.54 1.70 2.54
CA VAL A 221 -11.69 1.29 1.14
C VAL A 221 -10.82 0.06 0.88
N ALA A 222 -11.43 -1.12 0.84
CA ALA A 222 -10.76 -2.36 0.49
C ALA A 222 -10.77 -2.53 -1.04
N GLN A 223 -9.61 -2.41 -1.67
CA GLN A 223 -9.50 -2.47 -3.11
C GLN A 223 -9.05 -3.86 -3.55
N LYS A 224 -9.83 -4.49 -4.45
CA LYS A 224 -9.52 -5.84 -4.98
C LYS A 224 -9.02 -6.78 -3.87
N PRO A 225 -9.81 -6.96 -2.79
CA PRO A 225 -9.42 -7.76 -1.64
C PRO A 225 -9.56 -9.25 -1.90
N VAL A 226 -8.90 -10.08 -1.09
CA VAL A 226 -9.35 -11.44 -0.79
C VAL A 226 -10.13 -11.39 0.52
N ILE A 227 -11.28 -11.98 0.56
CA ILE A 227 -12.19 -11.93 1.72
C ILE A 227 -12.37 -13.30 2.35
N ASN A 228 -12.37 -14.32 1.52
CA ASN A 228 -12.61 -15.70 1.95
C ASN A 228 -11.55 -16.61 1.30
N TRP A 229 -10.54 -16.98 2.05
CA TRP A 229 -9.47 -17.83 1.55
C TRP A 229 -9.96 -19.19 1.03
N HIS A 230 -11.07 -19.69 1.59
CA HIS A 230 -11.62 -20.98 1.17
C HIS A 230 -12.20 -20.92 -0.26
N SER A 231 -12.99 -19.89 -0.58
CA SER A 231 -13.53 -19.70 -1.94
C SER A 231 -12.44 -19.25 -2.90
N PHE A 232 -11.54 -18.38 -2.42
CA PHE A 232 -10.50 -17.74 -3.23
C PHE A 232 -9.59 -18.76 -3.93
N ILE A 233 -9.17 -19.82 -3.24
CA ILE A 233 -8.26 -20.82 -3.83
C ILE A 233 -8.87 -21.54 -5.03
N GLY A 234 -10.19 -21.64 -5.10
CA GLY A 234 -10.92 -22.29 -6.19
C GLY A 234 -11.20 -21.39 -7.40
N VAL A 235 -10.95 -20.06 -7.29
CA VAL A 235 -11.34 -19.09 -8.33
C VAL A 235 -10.20 -18.19 -8.80
N THR A 236 -9.06 -18.16 -8.09
CA THR A 236 -7.90 -17.31 -8.44
C THR A 236 -7.01 -17.94 -9.48
N ASP A 237 -6.38 -17.12 -10.33
CA ASP A 237 -5.29 -17.55 -11.23
C ASP A 237 -3.97 -17.83 -10.50
N ALA A 238 -3.86 -17.49 -9.23
CA ALA A 238 -2.63 -17.60 -8.41
C ALA A 238 -2.63 -18.83 -7.46
N TYR A 239 -3.59 -19.74 -7.58
CA TYR A 239 -3.78 -20.87 -6.65
C TYR A 239 -2.51 -21.70 -6.35
N PRO A 240 -1.59 -22.00 -7.31
CA PRO A 240 -0.44 -22.83 -6.99
C PRO A 240 0.51 -22.21 -5.97
N GLY A 241 0.70 -20.88 -6.05
CA GLY A 241 1.55 -20.16 -5.12
C GLY A 241 0.91 -20.02 -3.74
N ILE A 242 -0.40 -19.79 -3.70
CA ILE A 242 -1.14 -19.58 -2.44
C ILE A 242 -1.16 -20.86 -1.62
N ALA A 243 -1.52 -21.98 -2.21
CA ALA A 243 -1.51 -23.28 -1.53
C ALA A 243 -0.12 -23.59 -0.94
N ARG A 244 0.96 -23.22 -1.63
CA ARG A 244 2.32 -23.53 -1.22
C ARG A 244 2.88 -22.62 -0.13
N TYR A 245 2.61 -21.30 -0.21
CA TYR A 245 3.31 -20.32 0.63
C TYR A 245 2.45 -19.71 1.74
N TRP A 246 1.11 -19.88 1.69
CA TRP A 246 0.21 -19.22 2.61
C TRP A 246 -0.51 -20.20 3.53
N PHE A 247 -0.60 -21.46 3.13
CA PHE A 247 -1.20 -22.55 3.90
C PHE A 247 -0.38 -23.82 3.76
N HIS A 248 -0.34 -24.65 4.80
CA HIS A 248 0.34 -25.95 4.75
C HIS A 248 -0.52 -27.02 4.08
N HIS A 249 -1.82 -26.89 4.12
CA HIS A 249 -2.82 -27.85 3.66
C HIS A 249 -3.85 -27.16 2.79
N MET A 250 -4.58 -27.93 2.00
CA MET A 250 -5.67 -27.43 1.17
C MET A 250 -6.93 -27.11 2.00
N PRO A 251 -7.85 -26.27 1.52
CA PRO A 251 -9.02 -25.87 2.30
C PRO A 251 -9.95 -27.04 2.68
N TRP A 252 -10.00 -28.11 1.89
CA TRP A 252 -10.76 -29.32 2.21
C TRP A 252 -10.09 -30.22 3.26
N GLU A 253 -8.80 -30.02 3.53
CA GLU A 253 -8.04 -30.74 4.56
C GLU A 253 -8.10 -30.01 5.90
N GLU A 254 -7.93 -28.67 5.91
CA GLU A 254 -7.94 -27.82 7.10
C GLU A 254 -8.85 -26.58 6.92
N PRO A 255 -10.17 -26.73 6.74
CA PRO A 255 -11.06 -25.60 6.41
C PRO A 255 -11.08 -24.50 7.50
N GLN A 256 -10.93 -24.88 8.76
CA GLN A 256 -10.94 -23.95 9.89
C GLN A 256 -9.74 -22.97 9.86
N ARG A 257 -8.59 -23.43 9.39
CA ARG A 257 -7.40 -22.60 9.25
C ARG A 257 -7.58 -21.52 8.17
N TYR A 258 -8.26 -21.86 7.09
CA TYR A 258 -8.62 -20.91 6.03
C TYR A 258 -9.63 -19.88 6.56
N LEU A 259 -10.67 -20.34 7.22
CA LEU A 259 -11.70 -19.46 7.78
C LEU A 259 -11.11 -18.50 8.84
N ALA A 260 -10.30 -19.00 9.76
CA ALA A 260 -9.71 -18.20 10.83
C ALA A 260 -8.86 -17.02 10.33
N ARG A 261 -8.32 -17.11 9.10
CA ARG A 261 -7.52 -16.07 8.45
C ARG A 261 -8.29 -15.29 7.39
N SER A 262 -9.55 -15.58 7.18
CA SER A 262 -10.42 -14.92 6.21
C SER A 262 -11.07 -13.68 6.82
N PRO A 263 -10.99 -12.49 6.20
CA PRO A 263 -11.70 -11.29 6.65
C PRO A 263 -13.20 -11.53 6.85
N ILE A 264 -13.83 -12.39 6.05
CA ILE A 264 -15.26 -12.72 6.20
C ILE A 264 -15.61 -13.26 7.60
N SER A 265 -14.69 -13.96 8.26
CA SER A 265 -14.91 -14.48 9.62
C SER A 265 -15.05 -13.38 10.67
N LEU A 266 -14.55 -12.18 10.36
CA LEU A 266 -14.58 -11.02 11.23
C LEU A 266 -15.72 -10.05 10.87
N VAL A 267 -16.43 -10.26 9.77
CA VAL A 267 -17.47 -9.33 9.28
C VAL A 267 -18.53 -9.05 10.34
N GLY A 268 -18.81 -10.01 11.22
CA GLY A 268 -19.71 -9.87 12.37
C GLY A 268 -19.33 -8.74 13.34
N LYS A 269 -18.08 -8.28 13.35
CA LYS A 269 -17.55 -7.23 14.22
C LYS A 269 -17.38 -5.90 13.51
N VAL A 270 -17.50 -5.85 12.19
CA VAL A 270 -17.28 -4.62 11.41
C VAL A 270 -18.38 -3.62 11.69
N THR A 271 -17.98 -2.43 12.10
CA THR A 271 -18.84 -1.24 12.26
C THR A 271 -18.40 -0.08 11.38
N THR A 272 -17.16 -0.12 10.89
CA THR A 272 -16.56 0.91 10.03
C THR A 272 -17.24 0.93 8.66
N PRO A 273 -17.77 2.06 8.18
CA PRO A 273 -18.22 2.22 6.80
C PRO A 273 -17.15 1.77 5.82
N THR A 274 -17.46 0.81 4.95
CA THR A 274 -16.44 0.16 4.12
C THR A 274 -16.87 0.08 2.66
N MET A 275 -16.10 0.74 1.78
CA MET A 275 -16.26 0.63 0.33
C MET A 275 -15.38 -0.49 -0.22
N LEU A 276 -15.94 -1.27 -1.15
CA LEU A 276 -15.21 -2.25 -1.98
C LEU A 276 -14.96 -1.64 -3.35
N LEU A 277 -13.74 -1.76 -3.90
CA LEU A 277 -13.42 -1.29 -5.24
C LEU A 277 -12.62 -2.34 -5.99
N THR A 278 -13.13 -2.85 -7.11
CA THR A 278 -12.48 -3.93 -7.86
C THR A 278 -12.72 -3.83 -9.36
N GLY A 279 -11.85 -4.47 -10.14
CA GLY A 279 -12.03 -4.65 -11.58
C GLY A 279 -12.93 -5.85 -11.89
N GLU A 280 -13.76 -5.75 -12.92
CA GLU A 280 -14.65 -6.85 -13.30
C GLU A 280 -13.88 -8.03 -13.92
N ASP A 281 -12.75 -7.77 -14.58
CA ASP A 281 -11.90 -8.78 -15.21
C ASP A 281 -10.67 -9.13 -14.33
N ASP A 282 -10.83 -9.00 -13.01
CA ASP A 282 -9.77 -9.36 -12.06
C ASP A 282 -9.81 -10.87 -11.78
N HIS A 283 -8.89 -11.61 -12.39
CA HIS A 283 -8.72 -13.05 -12.16
C HIS A 283 -7.75 -13.35 -11.00
N ARG A 284 -6.99 -12.37 -10.52
CA ARG A 284 -6.06 -12.52 -9.40
C ARG A 284 -6.80 -12.51 -8.07
N THR A 285 -7.66 -11.51 -7.87
CA THR A 285 -8.60 -11.42 -6.75
C THR A 285 -9.99 -11.22 -7.34
N PRO A 286 -10.66 -12.31 -7.74
CA PRO A 286 -11.91 -12.26 -8.46
C PRO A 286 -12.96 -11.42 -7.75
N ILE A 287 -13.81 -10.76 -8.55
CA ILE A 287 -14.83 -9.82 -8.07
C ILE A 287 -15.75 -10.44 -7.03
N SER A 288 -15.97 -11.76 -7.11
CA SER A 288 -16.76 -12.53 -6.15
C SER A 288 -16.25 -12.43 -4.70
N GLU A 289 -14.95 -12.18 -4.50
CA GLU A 289 -14.39 -11.94 -3.18
C GLU A 289 -14.92 -10.62 -2.60
N ALA A 290 -14.90 -9.54 -3.39
CA ALA A 290 -15.46 -8.24 -2.97
C ALA A 290 -16.99 -8.32 -2.76
N GLU A 291 -17.71 -9.06 -3.61
CA GLU A 291 -19.15 -9.26 -3.52
C GLU A 291 -19.56 -9.95 -2.22
N GLN A 292 -18.81 -10.96 -1.76
CA GLN A 292 -19.07 -11.63 -0.48
C GLN A 292 -19.06 -10.64 0.69
N PHE A 293 -18.05 -9.79 0.76
CA PHE A 293 -17.93 -8.83 1.87
C PHE A 293 -18.97 -7.72 1.79
N TYR A 294 -19.18 -7.17 0.58
CA TYR A 294 -20.23 -6.20 0.33
C TYR A 294 -21.60 -6.72 0.77
N GLN A 295 -21.96 -7.92 0.33
CA GLN A 295 -23.25 -8.55 0.69
C GLN A 295 -23.38 -8.75 2.20
N ALA A 296 -22.32 -9.23 2.86
CA ALA A 296 -22.30 -9.43 4.30
C ALA A 296 -22.48 -8.11 5.07
N LEU A 297 -21.79 -7.04 4.64
CA LEU A 297 -21.94 -5.71 5.24
C LEU A 297 -23.34 -5.15 5.05
N LYS A 298 -23.96 -5.30 3.86
CA LYS A 298 -25.35 -4.91 3.59
C LYS A 298 -26.34 -5.63 4.51
N LEU A 299 -26.20 -6.94 4.64
CA LEU A 299 -27.08 -7.75 5.52
C LEU A 299 -26.96 -7.33 7.00
N ARG A 300 -25.81 -6.79 7.40
CA ARG A 300 -25.60 -6.29 8.75
C ARG A 300 -25.98 -4.81 8.94
N GLY A 301 -26.45 -4.14 7.89
CA GLY A 301 -26.78 -2.71 7.96
C GLY A 301 -25.56 -1.79 8.13
N VAL A 302 -24.35 -2.28 7.86
CA VAL A 302 -23.14 -1.43 7.82
C VAL A 302 -23.14 -0.63 6.52
N ASP A 303 -22.86 0.67 6.61
CA ASP A 303 -22.78 1.51 5.42
C ASP A 303 -21.66 1.01 4.49
N THR A 304 -22.04 0.70 3.27
CA THR A 304 -21.13 0.09 2.29
C THR A 304 -21.53 0.43 0.85
N MET A 305 -20.50 0.56 0.02
CA MET A 305 -20.61 0.76 -1.43
C MET A 305 -19.71 -0.24 -2.15
N MET A 306 -20.08 -0.65 -3.33
CA MET A 306 -19.23 -1.42 -4.22
C MET A 306 -19.01 -0.67 -5.53
N VAL A 307 -17.76 -0.35 -5.84
CA VAL A 307 -17.35 0.25 -7.11
C VAL A 307 -16.77 -0.85 -7.99
N ARG A 308 -17.46 -1.12 -9.09
CA ARG A 308 -17.06 -2.07 -10.13
C ARG A 308 -16.42 -1.29 -11.27
N VAL A 309 -15.21 -1.67 -11.68
CA VAL A 309 -14.49 -0.99 -12.76
C VAL A 309 -14.57 -1.86 -14.03
N PRO A 310 -15.40 -1.51 -15.00
CA PRO A 310 -15.63 -2.35 -16.19
C PRO A 310 -14.34 -2.60 -16.98
N GLY A 311 -14.13 -3.85 -17.40
CA GLY A 311 -12.99 -4.29 -18.20
C GLY A 311 -11.63 -4.05 -17.54
N ALA A 312 -11.57 -3.83 -16.22
CA ALA A 312 -10.33 -3.68 -15.48
C ALA A 312 -9.89 -5.03 -14.93
N SER A 313 -8.64 -5.39 -15.22
CA SER A 313 -7.94 -6.50 -14.58
C SER A 313 -7.44 -6.11 -13.18
N HIS A 314 -6.65 -6.98 -12.55
CA HIS A 314 -5.98 -6.71 -11.26
C HIS A 314 -5.19 -5.38 -11.25
N GLY A 315 -4.63 -4.97 -12.38
CA GLY A 315 -3.99 -3.67 -12.58
C GLY A 315 -4.97 -2.54 -12.88
N ILE A 316 -5.94 -2.26 -12.02
CA ILE A 316 -7.00 -1.25 -12.23
C ILE A 316 -6.48 0.04 -12.86
N VAL A 317 -5.31 0.51 -12.41
CA VAL A 317 -4.69 1.78 -12.84
C VAL A 317 -3.91 1.70 -14.15
N ALA A 318 -4.04 0.63 -14.91
CA ALA A 318 -3.37 0.47 -16.21
C ALA A 318 -3.78 1.55 -17.23
N ARG A 319 -4.92 2.19 -17.03
CA ARG A 319 -5.38 3.37 -17.80
C ARG A 319 -5.41 4.60 -16.88
N PRO A 320 -4.86 5.76 -17.29
CA PRO A 320 -4.89 6.98 -16.48
C PRO A 320 -6.28 7.39 -15.99
N SER A 321 -7.30 7.25 -16.85
CA SER A 321 -8.69 7.53 -16.48
C SER A 321 -9.18 6.66 -15.31
N ARG A 322 -8.79 5.41 -15.25
CA ARG A 322 -9.15 4.51 -14.14
C ARG A 322 -8.44 4.89 -12.84
N LEU A 323 -7.20 5.38 -12.92
CA LEU A 323 -6.51 5.95 -11.76
C LEU A 323 -7.28 7.14 -11.19
N MET A 324 -7.72 8.06 -12.06
CA MET A 324 -8.50 9.23 -11.64
C MET A 324 -9.83 8.82 -10.99
N VAL A 325 -10.57 7.93 -11.61
CA VAL A 325 -11.84 7.40 -11.08
C VAL A 325 -11.63 6.74 -9.72
N LYS A 326 -10.62 5.90 -9.59
CA LYS A 326 -10.28 5.24 -8.33
C LYS A 326 -10.01 6.25 -7.22
N VAL A 327 -9.13 7.23 -7.45
CA VAL A 327 -8.78 8.26 -6.46
C VAL A 327 -10.01 9.09 -6.09
N ALA A 328 -10.82 9.49 -7.06
CA ALA A 328 -12.04 10.26 -6.82
C ALA A 328 -13.03 9.51 -5.92
N HIS A 329 -13.25 8.21 -6.16
CA HIS A 329 -14.13 7.40 -5.31
C HIS A 329 -13.58 7.24 -3.89
N VAL A 330 -12.27 6.98 -3.72
CA VAL A 330 -11.64 6.89 -2.41
C VAL A 330 -11.81 8.19 -1.63
N LEU A 331 -11.48 9.33 -2.24
CA LEU A 331 -11.60 10.64 -1.60
C LEU A 331 -13.05 10.98 -1.29
N LYS A 332 -13.97 10.72 -2.21
CA LYS A 332 -15.41 10.99 -1.97
C LYS A 332 -15.97 10.13 -0.85
N TRP A 333 -15.59 8.85 -0.79
CA TRP A 333 -16.01 7.97 0.30
C TRP A 333 -15.53 8.46 1.67
N PHE A 334 -14.27 8.89 1.75
CA PHE A 334 -13.74 9.44 2.99
C PHE A 334 -14.31 10.81 3.36
N GLU A 335 -14.65 11.64 2.36
CA GLU A 335 -15.27 12.93 2.57
C GLU A 335 -16.67 12.80 3.19
N VAL A 336 -17.50 11.88 2.72
CA VAL A 336 -18.86 11.70 3.25
C VAL A 336 -18.90 11.05 4.63
N HIS A 337 -17.76 10.52 5.11
CA HIS A 337 -17.61 9.91 6.43
C HIS A 337 -16.66 10.68 7.36
N ARG A 338 -16.49 11.98 7.11
CA ARG A 338 -15.69 12.85 7.98
C ARG A 338 -16.30 13.05 9.36
#